data_aa3c71727945c3e4aa291e8d7c5c104e
#
_entry.id   aa3c71727945c3e4aa291e8d7c5c104e
#
_cell.length_a   1.000
_cell.length_b   1.000
_cell.length_c   1.000
_cell.angle_alpha   90.00
_cell.angle_beta   90.00
_cell.angle_gamma   90.00
#
_symmetry.space_group_name_H-M   'P 1'
#
loop_
_entity.id
_entity.type
_entity.pdbx_description
1 polymer ?
#
loop_
_entity_poly.entity_id
_entity_poly.type
_entity_poly.pdbx_seq_one_letter_code
_entity_poly.pdbx_strand_id
1 'polypeptide(L)'
;IPLVTNTTTPTTPAMFWYNNDQRFYKANKYGALYNWYAVSPTTNGGKNICPTGWHLPSDDEWTILTTYLGGESVAGGKLKTTGTTKWMSPNAGATSTSGFLGVPGGGRSYDGNFSSSGYFGYWWTTSENNTDTAWLRYLNYNNDDVYRFDFYKETGFSVRCIRD
;
A
#
# COMPACT_ATOMS: atom_id res chain seq x y z
N ILE A 1 2.94 13.02 -10.32
CA ILE A 1 3.91 11.89 -10.23
C ILE A 1 4.02 11.26 -11.62
N PRO A 2 5.23 11.11 -12.19
CA PRO A 2 5.43 10.47 -13.49
C PRO A 2 4.99 8.99 -13.48
N LEU A 3 4.36 8.55 -14.56
CA LEU A 3 4.09 7.12 -14.83
C LEU A 3 5.36 6.48 -15.42
N VAL A 4 5.78 5.36 -14.84
CA VAL A 4 6.91 4.55 -15.33
C VAL A 4 6.40 3.18 -15.77
N THR A 5 6.70 2.80 -17.01
CA THR A 5 6.21 1.57 -17.65
C THR A 5 7.32 0.58 -18.00
N ASN A 6 8.58 0.95 -17.79
CA ASN A 6 9.74 0.11 -18.05
C ASN A 6 10.24 -0.60 -16.78
N THR A 7 11.27 -1.42 -16.94
CA THR A 7 11.92 -2.17 -15.86
C THR A 7 12.93 -1.35 -15.05
N THR A 8 13.06 -0.04 -15.31
CA THR A 8 13.98 0.81 -14.55
C THR A 8 13.60 0.92 -13.10
N THR A 9 14.59 1.08 -12.24
CA THR A 9 14.46 1.29 -10.80
C THR A 9 14.57 2.79 -10.51
N PRO A 10 13.45 3.55 -10.49
CA PRO A 10 13.52 4.99 -10.34
C PRO A 10 13.83 5.37 -8.88
N THR A 11 14.91 6.14 -8.69
CA THR A 11 15.28 6.80 -7.44
C THR A 11 14.67 8.21 -7.30
N THR A 12 13.69 8.51 -8.14
CA THR A 12 12.90 9.74 -8.13
C THR A 12 11.41 9.40 -8.05
N PRO A 13 10.53 10.34 -7.67
CA PRO A 13 9.09 10.09 -7.56
C PRO A 13 8.50 9.42 -8.80
N ALA A 14 7.87 8.26 -8.63
CA ALA A 14 7.28 7.48 -9.72
C ALA A 14 5.99 6.78 -9.30
N MET A 15 5.12 6.54 -10.27
CA MET A 15 3.96 5.69 -10.10
C MET A 15 3.91 4.60 -11.18
N PHE A 16 3.21 3.52 -10.90
CA PHE A 16 3.11 2.34 -11.76
C PHE A 16 1.69 1.81 -11.76
N TRP A 17 1.30 1.18 -12.85
CA TRP A 17 0.15 0.30 -12.88
C TRP A 17 0.65 -1.14 -12.88
N TYR A 18 0.10 -1.98 -12.02
CA TYR A 18 0.50 -3.38 -11.94
C TYR A 18 0.38 -4.03 -13.32
N ASN A 19 1.43 -4.74 -13.75
CA ASN A 19 1.58 -5.29 -15.12
C ASN A 19 1.37 -4.25 -16.23
N ASN A 20 1.52 -2.94 -15.93
CA ASN A 20 1.22 -1.84 -16.85
C ASN A 20 -0.24 -1.80 -17.34
N ASP A 21 -1.16 -2.48 -16.65
CA ASP A 21 -2.60 -2.52 -16.99
C ASP A 21 -3.41 -1.50 -16.18
N GLN A 22 -3.31 -0.24 -16.59
CA GLN A 22 -4.08 0.85 -16.00
C GLN A 22 -5.60 0.61 -16.07
N ARG A 23 -6.07 0.06 -17.18
CA ARG A 23 -7.51 -0.12 -17.43
C ARG A 23 -8.12 -1.08 -16.43
N PHE A 24 -7.50 -2.25 -16.27
CA PHE A 24 -7.95 -3.27 -15.31
C PHE A 24 -7.89 -2.76 -13.87
N TYR A 25 -6.76 -2.14 -13.48
CA TYR A 25 -6.56 -1.71 -12.10
C TYR A 25 -7.45 -0.54 -11.68
N LYS A 26 -7.78 0.38 -12.61
CA LYS A 26 -8.79 1.42 -12.37
C LYS A 26 -10.19 0.85 -12.26
N ALA A 27 -10.61 0.01 -13.21
CA ALA A 27 -11.94 -0.59 -13.23
C ALA A 27 -12.23 -1.43 -11.98
N ASN A 28 -11.22 -2.15 -11.48
CA ASN A 28 -11.33 -2.98 -10.28
C ASN A 28 -10.97 -2.27 -8.97
N LYS A 29 -10.70 -0.95 -9.01
CA LYS A 29 -10.41 -0.12 -7.83
C LYS A 29 -9.21 -0.60 -7.00
N TYR A 30 -8.21 -1.20 -7.63
CA TYR A 30 -6.95 -1.52 -6.94
C TYR A 30 -6.09 -0.27 -6.72
N GLY A 31 -6.18 0.70 -7.62
CA GLY A 31 -5.36 1.91 -7.59
C GLY A 31 -4.00 1.72 -8.26
N ALA A 32 -3.20 2.79 -8.25
CA ALA A 32 -1.81 2.78 -8.70
C ALA A 32 -0.87 2.38 -7.57
N LEU A 33 0.32 1.93 -7.95
CA LEU A 33 1.45 1.71 -7.06
C LEU A 33 2.39 2.92 -7.13
N TYR A 34 3.06 3.23 -6.05
CA TYR A 34 3.98 4.36 -5.93
C TYR A 34 5.27 3.89 -5.28
N ASN A 35 6.42 4.40 -5.73
CA ASN A 35 7.63 4.26 -4.94
C ASN A 35 7.62 5.24 -3.76
N TRP A 36 8.46 5.00 -2.75
CA TRP A 36 8.46 5.84 -1.56
C TRP A 36 8.92 7.27 -1.82
N TYR A 37 9.72 7.50 -2.86
CA TYR A 37 10.12 8.86 -3.28
C TYR A 37 8.91 9.71 -3.72
N ALA A 38 7.83 9.09 -4.19
CA ALA A 38 6.57 9.78 -4.48
C ALA A 38 5.73 10.06 -3.23
N VAL A 39 5.91 9.25 -2.17
CA VAL A 39 5.15 9.30 -0.91
C VAL A 39 5.72 10.38 0.02
N SER A 40 7.03 10.46 0.13
CA SER A 40 7.69 11.38 1.04
C SER A 40 7.67 12.83 0.53
N PRO A 41 7.21 13.79 1.36
CA PRO A 41 7.23 15.20 0.98
C PRO A 41 8.66 15.76 0.81
N THR A 42 9.66 15.14 1.43
CA THR A 42 11.06 15.58 1.31
C THR A 42 11.67 15.25 -0.05
N THR A 43 11.18 14.21 -0.72
CA THR A 43 11.72 13.74 -2.01
C THR A 43 10.86 14.08 -3.21
N ASN A 44 9.57 14.37 -2.99
CA ASN A 44 8.62 14.68 -4.08
C ASN A 44 8.42 16.21 -4.32
N GLY A 45 9.25 17.04 -3.70
CA GLY A 45 9.18 18.50 -3.80
C GLY A 45 8.04 19.11 -2.99
N GLY A 46 7.71 18.53 -1.84
CA GLY A 46 6.68 19.02 -0.92
C GLY A 46 5.25 18.77 -1.40
N LYS A 47 5.05 17.93 -2.42
CA LYS A 47 3.72 17.66 -2.97
C LYS A 47 2.96 16.66 -2.09
N ASN A 48 1.74 17.03 -1.72
CA ASN A 48 0.79 16.07 -1.17
C ASN A 48 0.12 15.33 -2.33
N ILE A 49 0.26 13.99 -2.38
CA ILE A 49 -0.41 13.16 -3.40
C ILE A 49 -1.86 12.82 -3.03
N CYS A 50 -2.28 13.18 -1.82
CA CYS A 50 -3.67 13.07 -1.37
C CYS A 50 -4.50 14.29 -1.76
N PRO A 51 -5.84 14.18 -1.80
CA PRO A 51 -6.72 15.32 -1.97
C PRO A 51 -6.55 16.37 -0.85
N THR A 52 -6.94 17.61 -1.10
CA THR A 52 -6.96 18.66 -0.06
C THR A 52 -7.74 18.22 1.17
N GLY A 53 -7.19 18.43 2.38
CA GLY A 53 -7.76 17.96 3.65
C GLY A 53 -7.52 16.49 3.93
N TRP A 54 -6.55 15.87 3.21
CA TRP A 54 -6.11 14.50 3.40
C TRP A 54 -4.59 14.41 3.30
N HIS A 55 -3.99 13.48 4.03
CA HIS A 55 -2.56 13.20 3.96
C HIS A 55 -2.27 11.69 3.93
N LEU A 56 -1.05 11.32 3.59
CA LEU A 56 -0.58 9.95 3.72
C LEU A 56 -0.18 9.68 5.18
N PRO A 57 -0.62 8.56 5.77
CA PRO A 57 -0.34 8.26 7.15
C PRO A 57 1.13 8.01 7.42
N SER A 58 1.59 8.45 8.57
CA SER A 58 2.85 8.04 9.19
C SER A 58 2.76 6.61 9.74
N ASP A 59 3.90 6.07 10.15
CA ASP A 59 3.99 4.79 10.83
C ASP A 59 3.23 4.78 12.17
N ASP A 60 3.29 5.89 12.90
CA ASP A 60 2.57 6.06 14.18
C ASP A 60 1.06 6.09 13.98
N GLU A 61 0.55 6.77 12.96
CA GLU A 61 -0.88 6.81 12.65
C GLU A 61 -1.42 5.43 12.27
N TRP A 62 -0.65 4.65 11.52
CA TRP A 62 -0.97 3.24 11.28
C TRP A 62 -1.00 2.42 12.58
N THR A 63 -0.07 2.67 13.50
CA THR A 63 -0.03 2.01 14.81
C THR A 63 -1.24 2.36 15.64
N ILE A 64 -1.69 3.63 15.64
CA ILE A 64 -2.92 4.07 16.29
C ILE A 64 -4.12 3.32 15.71
N LEU A 65 -4.27 3.27 14.39
CA LEU A 65 -5.35 2.55 13.72
C LEU A 65 -5.35 1.05 14.08
N THR A 66 -4.19 0.42 13.99
CA THR A 66 -4.04 -1.02 14.28
C THR A 66 -4.40 -1.32 15.74
N THR A 67 -3.95 -0.50 16.68
CA THR A 67 -4.28 -0.61 18.11
C THR A 67 -5.78 -0.44 18.35
N TYR A 68 -6.39 0.59 17.75
CA TYR A 68 -7.84 0.83 17.86
C TYR A 68 -8.66 -0.35 17.34
N LEU A 69 -8.19 -1.03 16.31
CA LEU A 69 -8.84 -2.21 15.74
C LEU A 69 -8.59 -3.51 16.53
N GLY A 70 -7.87 -3.46 17.64
CA GLY A 70 -7.67 -4.60 18.54
C GLY A 70 -6.28 -5.24 18.46
N GLY A 71 -5.32 -4.57 17.84
CA GLY A 71 -3.93 -5.01 17.72
C GLY A 71 -3.60 -5.74 16.41
N GLU A 72 -2.32 -5.98 16.22
CA GLU A 72 -1.78 -6.50 14.95
C GLU A 72 -2.37 -7.86 14.55
N SER A 73 -2.66 -8.73 15.51
CA SER A 73 -3.13 -10.11 15.26
C SER A 73 -4.59 -10.22 14.81
N VAL A 74 -5.37 -9.12 14.78
CA VAL A 74 -6.79 -9.14 14.39
C VAL A 74 -7.20 -7.99 13.49
N ALA A 75 -6.42 -6.92 13.45
CA ALA A 75 -6.79 -5.71 12.72
C ALA A 75 -6.83 -5.93 11.20
N GLY A 76 -6.01 -6.83 10.67
CA GLY A 76 -5.95 -7.12 9.24
C GLY A 76 -7.26 -7.66 8.69
N GLY A 77 -7.94 -8.53 9.42
CA GLY A 77 -9.27 -9.02 9.04
C GLY A 77 -10.29 -7.89 8.93
N LYS A 78 -10.24 -6.91 9.85
CA LYS A 78 -11.13 -5.73 9.84
C LYS A 78 -10.82 -4.75 8.71
N LEU A 79 -9.58 -4.72 8.24
CA LEU A 79 -9.09 -3.84 7.19
C LEU A 79 -9.35 -4.39 5.77
N LYS A 80 -9.41 -5.71 5.58
CA LYS A 80 -9.61 -6.34 4.26
C LYS A 80 -11.03 -6.20 3.75
N THR A 81 -11.19 -6.08 2.42
CA THR A 81 -12.49 -6.33 1.77
C THR A 81 -12.89 -7.78 1.93
N THR A 82 -14.17 -8.03 2.17
CA THR A 82 -14.73 -9.39 2.26
C THR A 82 -14.82 -10.09 0.90
N GLY A 83 -14.96 -11.42 0.94
CA GLY A 83 -15.11 -12.27 -0.24
C GLY A 83 -13.77 -12.58 -0.93
N THR A 84 -13.85 -13.39 -1.97
CA THR A 84 -12.69 -13.92 -2.71
C THR A 84 -12.63 -13.48 -4.17
N THR A 85 -13.35 -12.43 -4.52
CA THR A 85 -13.31 -11.85 -5.88
C THR A 85 -12.03 -11.04 -6.13
N LYS A 86 -11.41 -10.51 -5.08
CA LYS A 86 -10.14 -9.77 -5.13
C LYS A 86 -9.05 -10.49 -4.36
N TRP A 87 -9.32 -10.86 -3.11
CA TRP A 87 -8.42 -11.66 -2.30
C TRP A 87 -8.52 -13.13 -2.69
N MET A 88 -7.39 -13.82 -2.73
CA MET A 88 -7.37 -15.28 -2.83
C MET A 88 -8.05 -15.93 -1.63
N SER A 89 -8.62 -17.11 -1.84
CA SER A 89 -9.19 -17.94 -0.77
C SER A 89 -8.06 -18.40 0.18
N PRO A 90 -8.29 -18.39 1.52
CA PRO A 90 -9.60 -18.23 2.20
C PRO A 90 -9.98 -16.76 2.51
N ASN A 91 -9.14 -15.75 2.27
CA ASN A 91 -9.32 -14.38 2.75
C ASN A 91 -9.68 -14.35 4.25
N ALA A 92 -8.84 -15.03 5.05
CA ALA A 92 -9.10 -15.33 6.44
C ALA A 92 -9.38 -14.08 7.29
N GLY A 93 -10.37 -14.15 8.17
CA GLY A 93 -10.75 -13.09 9.09
C GLY A 93 -11.35 -11.83 8.46
N ALA A 94 -11.57 -11.77 7.14
CA ALA A 94 -12.03 -10.56 6.46
C ALA A 94 -13.47 -10.18 6.84
N THR A 95 -13.66 -9.00 7.43
CA THR A 95 -14.97 -8.49 7.89
C THR A 95 -15.34 -7.13 7.30
N SER A 96 -14.40 -6.37 6.78
CA SER A 96 -14.57 -4.98 6.30
C SER A 96 -15.08 -3.98 7.36
N THR A 97 -15.09 -4.33 8.62
CA THR A 97 -15.78 -3.54 9.68
C THR A 97 -15.15 -2.18 9.95
N SER A 98 -13.87 -1.99 9.57
CA SER A 98 -13.19 -0.69 9.70
C SER A 98 -13.59 0.33 8.64
N GLY A 99 -14.22 -0.10 7.53
CA GLY A 99 -14.46 0.74 6.37
C GLY A 99 -13.20 1.04 5.53
N PHE A 100 -12.03 0.51 5.90
CA PHE A 100 -10.78 0.69 5.14
C PHE A 100 -10.86 0.06 3.74
N LEU A 101 -11.52 -1.07 3.60
CA LEU A 101 -11.75 -1.79 2.35
C LEU A 101 -10.45 -2.09 1.57
N GLY A 102 -9.44 -2.56 2.28
CA GLY A 102 -8.14 -2.94 1.72
C GLY A 102 -8.25 -4.02 0.66
N VAL A 103 -7.58 -3.82 -0.47
CA VAL A 103 -7.53 -4.74 -1.60
C VAL A 103 -6.12 -5.26 -1.83
N PRO A 104 -5.95 -6.49 -2.35
CA PRO A 104 -4.65 -7.12 -2.53
C PRO A 104 -4.00 -6.65 -3.84
N GLY A 105 -3.57 -5.41 -3.88
CA GLY A 105 -2.98 -4.77 -5.07
C GLY A 105 -1.62 -5.33 -5.48
N GLY A 106 -1.00 -6.16 -4.64
CA GLY A 106 0.37 -6.63 -4.88
C GLY A 106 1.39 -5.50 -4.83
N GLY A 107 2.53 -5.71 -5.47
CA GLY A 107 3.61 -4.74 -5.52
C GLY A 107 4.44 -4.85 -6.81
N ARG A 108 5.29 -3.87 -7.01
CA ARG A 108 6.34 -3.86 -8.03
C ARG A 108 7.68 -3.84 -7.30
N SER A 109 8.48 -4.87 -7.45
CA SER A 109 9.79 -4.93 -6.81
C SER A 109 10.77 -3.93 -7.42
N TYR A 110 11.90 -3.69 -6.74
CA TYR A 110 12.93 -2.76 -7.22
C TYR A 110 13.52 -3.15 -8.58
N ASP A 111 13.51 -4.43 -8.97
CA ASP A 111 13.96 -4.93 -10.27
C ASP A 111 12.92 -4.78 -11.40
N GLY A 112 11.76 -4.20 -11.09
CA GLY A 112 10.69 -3.92 -12.05
C GLY A 112 9.64 -5.01 -12.20
N ASN A 113 9.79 -6.15 -11.53
CA ASN A 113 8.83 -7.25 -11.60
C ASN A 113 7.61 -6.98 -10.74
N PHE A 114 6.43 -7.37 -11.23
CA PHE A 114 5.18 -7.30 -10.48
C PHE A 114 4.85 -8.66 -9.86
N SER A 115 4.36 -8.66 -8.62
CA SER A 115 4.00 -9.88 -7.92
C SER A 115 2.93 -9.66 -6.85
N SER A 116 2.40 -10.77 -6.34
CA SER A 116 1.56 -10.82 -5.13
C SER A 116 0.17 -10.18 -5.24
N SER A 117 -0.28 -9.77 -6.43
CA SER A 117 -1.67 -9.35 -6.63
C SER A 117 -2.62 -10.50 -6.31
N GLY A 118 -3.67 -10.22 -5.56
CA GLY A 118 -4.59 -11.23 -5.04
C GLY A 118 -4.18 -11.84 -3.70
N TYR A 119 -2.90 -11.85 -3.37
CA TYR A 119 -2.35 -12.48 -2.15
C TYR A 119 -2.05 -11.48 -1.06
N PHE A 120 -1.47 -10.32 -1.42
CA PHE A 120 -1.03 -9.30 -0.48
C PHE A 120 -1.50 -7.90 -0.89
N GLY A 121 -1.88 -7.09 0.11
CA GLY A 121 -2.02 -5.65 -0.03
C GLY A 121 -0.96 -4.95 0.79
N TYR A 122 -0.20 -4.06 0.17
CA TYR A 122 0.87 -3.29 0.79
C TYR A 122 0.55 -1.81 0.73
N TRP A 123 0.82 -1.08 1.83
CA TRP A 123 0.61 0.37 1.89
C TRP A 123 1.81 1.05 2.52
N TRP A 124 2.41 1.98 1.79
CA TRP A 124 3.46 2.84 2.31
C TRP A 124 2.98 3.71 3.47
N THR A 125 3.89 4.00 4.39
CA THR A 125 3.80 5.12 5.32
C THR A 125 4.71 6.27 4.85
N THR A 126 4.54 7.46 5.41
CA THR A 126 5.48 8.57 5.16
C THR A 126 6.77 8.47 5.98
N SER A 127 6.86 7.51 6.88
CA SER A 127 8.00 7.33 7.80
C SER A 127 9.13 6.56 7.14
N GLU A 128 10.29 7.18 7.13
CA GLU A 128 11.56 6.55 6.73
C GLU A 128 12.05 5.62 7.83
N ASN A 129 12.65 4.48 7.48
CA ASN A 129 13.37 3.63 8.43
C ASN A 129 14.85 3.96 8.44
N ASN A 130 15.46 4.05 7.25
CA ASN A 130 16.86 4.41 7.05
C ASN A 130 17.08 5.00 5.65
N THR A 131 18.32 5.20 5.24
CA THR A 131 18.66 5.76 3.92
C THR A 131 18.02 5.02 2.77
N ASP A 132 17.88 3.69 2.86
CA ASP A 132 17.48 2.83 1.74
C ASP A 132 16.04 2.33 1.84
N THR A 133 15.49 2.27 3.08
CA THR A 133 14.19 1.66 3.36
C THR A 133 13.23 2.59 4.08
N ALA A 134 11.94 2.31 3.92
CA ALA A 134 10.85 3.02 4.60
C ALA A 134 9.79 2.04 5.11
N TRP A 135 9.03 2.48 6.13
CA TRP A 135 8.00 1.66 6.76
C TRP A 135 6.76 1.53 5.90
N LEU A 136 6.17 0.35 5.96
CA LEU A 136 4.90 0.01 5.33
C LEU A 136 4.03 -0.84 6.25
N ARG A 137 2.77 -1.02 5.87
CA ARG A 137 1.90 -2.08 6.40
C ARG A 137 1.50 -3.01 5.28
N TYR A 138 1.36 -4.31 5.61
CA TYR A 138 0.79 -5.25 4.67
C TYR A 138 -0.21 -6.20 5.32
N LEU A 139 -1.14 -6.65 4.50
CA LEU A 139 -2.16 -7.64 4.82
C LEU A 139 -1.98 -8.86 3.94
N ASN A 140 -2.32 -10.02 4.50
CA ASN A 140 -2.21 -11.30 3.83
C ASN A 140 -3.59 -11.95 3.65
N TYR A 141 -3.77 -12.73 2.57
CA TYR A 141 -5.01 -13.43 2.27
C TYR A 141 -5.31 -14.58 3.26
N ASN A 142 -4.31 -15.17 3.89
CA ASN A 142 -4.43 -16.41 4.68
C ASN A 142 -4.49 -16.20 6.20
N ASN A 143 -4.40 -14.95 6.69
CA ASN A 143 -4.55 -14.62 8.10
C ASN A 143 -5.18 -13.24 8.28
N ASP A 144 -5.43 -12.83 9.52
CA ASP A 144 -6.04 -11.55 9.91
C ASP A 144 -5.06 -10.58 10.59
N ASP A 145 -3.77 -10.83 10.43
CA ASP A 145 -2.72 -9.96 10.95
C ASP A 145 -2.53 -8.69 10.09
N VAL A 146 -2.06 -7.63 10.74
CA VAL A 146 -1.41 -6.48 10.12
C VAL A 146 0.08 -6.57 10.39
N TYR A 147 0.85 -6.61 9.35
CA TYR A 147 2.31 -6.66 9.49
C TYR A 147 2.91 -5.27 9.31
N ARG A 148 3.78 -4.88 10.23
CA ARG A 148 4.66 -3.73 10.10
C ARG A 148 6.00 -4.21 9.55
N PHE A 149 6.42 -3.66 8.43
CA PHE A 149 7.65 -4.05 7.75
C PHE A 149 8.30 -2.84 7.08
N ASP A 150 9.58 -2.93 6.75
CA ASP A 150 10.27 -1.93 5.95
C ASP A 150 10.76 -2.54 4.63
N PHE A 151 10.81 -1.72 3.58
CA PHE A 151 11.25 -2.20 2.27
C PHE A 151 11.98 -1.10 1.50
N TYR A 152 12.71 -1.49 0.44
CA TYR A 152 13.44 -0.57 -0.42
C TYR A 152 12.54 0.50 -1.00
N LYS A 153 12.98 1.76 -0.94
CA LYS A 153 12.21 2.94 -1.37
C LYS A 153 11.83 2.95 -2.85
N GLU A 154 12.55 2.23 -3.69
CA GLU A 154 12.28 2.05 -5.12
C GLU A 154 11.08 1.15 -5.40
N THR A 155 10.68 0.34 -4.44
CA THR A 155 9.57 -0.61 -4.57
C THR A 155 8.25 0.12 -4.74
N GLY A 156 7.41 -0.38 -5.64
CA GLY A 156 6.09 0.19 -5.88
C GLY A 156 5.02 -0.48 -5.01
N PHE A 157 4.39 0.26 -4.09
CA PHE A 157 3.26 -0.18 -3.27
C PHE A 157 2.10 0.80 -3.33
N SER A 158 0.93 0.36 -2.86
CA SER A 158 -0.24 1.20 -2.75
C SER A 158 -0.05 2.31 -1.70
N VAL A 159 -0.91 3.30 -1.76
CA VAL A 159 -1.05 4.35 -0.75
C VAL A 159 -2.49 4.45 -0.27
N ARG A 160 -2.67 4.93 0.92
CA ARG A 160 -3.99 5.21 1.50
C ARG A 160 -3.95 6.55 2.19
N CYS A 161 -4.74 7.49 1.71
CA CYS A 161 -4.90 8.77 2.37
C CYS A 161 -5.83 8.66 3.57
N ILE A 162 -5.52 9.41 4.63
CA ILE A 162 -6.38 9.62 5.79
C ILE A 162 -6.80 11.09 5.86
N ARG A 163 -7.93 11.37 6.49
CA ARG A 163 -8.46 12.73 6.63
C ARG A 163 -7.71 13.46 7.75
N ASP A 164 -7.42 14.75 7.53
CA ASP A 164 -6.80 15.66 8.50
C ASP A 164 -7.70 15.88 9.71
#